data_f9a40fd7109f86168c6ac7e7c3f4b39d
#
_entry.id   f9a40fd7109f86168c6ac7e7c3f4b39d
#
_cell.length_a   1.000
_cell.length_b   1.000
_cell.length_c   1.000
_cell.angle_alpha   90.00
_cell.angle_beta   90.00
_cell.angle_gamma   90.00
#
_symmetry.space_group_name_H-M   'P 1'
#
loop_
_entity.id
_entity.type
_entity.pdbx_description
1 polymer ?
#
loop_
_entity_poly.entity_id
_entity_poly.type
_entity_poly.pdbx_seq_one_letter_code
_entity_poly.pdbx_strand_id
1 'polypeptide(L)'
;MAAAVLALALTAVPTSEPIQIGPKFYPSPVSLYQGRHYVPEDNDKRLCIRQRESRHDYRAVSSTGKYRGAYQFSPELGVGAGWMIQKELKRVGIPDEVAEGIGEDLRAHPVNQWAPVFQDLAFWLVWNDGKGARHWDVPGERCGL
;
A
#
# COMPACT_ATOMS: atom_id res chain seq x y z
N MET A 1 31.17 -45.17 24.73
CA MET A 1 30.29 -44.65 23.66
C MET A 1 29.72 -43.34 24.12
N ALA A 2 30.25 -42.23 23.62
CA ALA A 2 29.79 -40.87 23.99
C ALA A 2 28.70 -40.42 23.01
N ALA A 3 27.51 -40.17 23.49
CA ALA A 3 26.41 -39.60 22.72
C ALA A 3 26.64 -38.11 22.58
N ALA A 4 26.90 -37.63 21.38
CA ALA A 4 26.96 -36.20 21.08
C ALA A 4 25.53 -35.65 21.02
N VAL A 5 25.21 -34.81 21.98
CA VAL A 5 23.96 -34.01 21.96
C VAL A 5 24.19 -32.84 21.01
N LEU A 6 23.55 -32.91 19.85
CA LEU A 6 23.53 -31.81 18.88
C LEU A 6 22.54 -30.76 19.41
N ALA A 7 23.05 -29.69 20.02
CA ALA A 7 22.23 -28.54 20.36
C ALA A 7 21.90 -27.76 19.09
N LEU A 8 20.66 -27.84 18.61
CA LEU A 8 20.13 -26.91 17.63
C LEU A 8 20.01 -25.53 18.29
N ALA A 9 20.92 -24.63 17.93
CA ALA A 9 20.72 -23.23 18.24
C ALA A 9 19.56 -22.71 17.39
N LEU A 10 18.40 -22.54 18.00
CA LEU A 10 17.34 -21.71 17.44
C LEU A 10 17.85 -20.27 17.40
N THR A 11 18.35 -19.85 16.25
CA THR A 11 18.57 -18.43 15.99
C THR A 11 17.20 -17.76 16.01
N ALA A 12 16.97 -16.97 17.03
CA ALA A 12 15.78 -16.11 17.09
C ALA A 12 15.75 -15.25 15.82
N VAL A 13 14.70 -15.41 15.03
CA VAL A 13 14.38 -14.48 13.94
C VAL A 13 14.28 -13.11 14.59
N PRO A 14 15.07 -12.10 14.16
CA PRO A 14 14.92 -10.77 14.72
C PRO A 14 13.47 -10.35 14.48
N THR A 15 12.71 -10.17 15.55
CA THR A 15 11.42 -9.50 15.48
C THR A 15 11.74 -8.11 14.96
N SER A 16 11.35 -7.84 13.70
CA SER A 16 11.47 -6.50 13.13
C SER A 16 10.68 -5.58 14.07
N GLU A 17 11.38 -4.73 14.81
CA GLU A 17 10.72 -3.66 15.53
C GLU A 17 9.83 -2.92 14.54
N PRO A 18 8.61 -2.55 14.93
CA PRO A 18 7.76 -1.73 14.08
C PRO A 18 8.59 -0.50 13.72
N ILE A 19 8.79 -0.27 12.42
CA ILE A 19 9.52 0.90 11.94
C ILE A 19 8.83 2.11 12.57
N GLN A 20 9.49 2.73 13.53
CA GLN A 20 9.06 3.98 14.13
C GLN A 20 9.18 5.04 13.04
N ILE A 21 8.08 5.23 12.30
CA ILE A 21 8.00 6.31 11.32
C ILE A 21 7.92 7.58 12.15
N GLY A 22 9.07 8.20 12.38
CA GLY A 22 9.15 9.51 13.04
C GLY A 22 8.36 10.57 12.24
N PRO A 23 8.00 11.70 12.87
CA PRO A 23 7.16 12.74 12.25
C PRO A 23 7.79 13.41 11.01
N LYS A 24 8.97 13.00 10.58
CA LYS A 24 9.72 13.56 9.43
C LYS A 24 10.12 12.49 8.41
N PHE A 25 9.46 11.32 8.40
CA PHE A 25 9.75 10.35 7.36
C PHE A 25 9.09 10.82 6.05
N TYR A 26 9.90 11.41 5.18
CA TYR A 26 9.52 11.60 3.78
C TYR A 26 9.60 10.24 3.09
N PRO A 27 8.47 9.62 2.74
CA PRO A 27 8.52 8.34 2.06
C PRO A 27 9.30 8.50 0.76
N SER A 28 10.08 7.47 0.42
CA SER A 28 10.86 7.41 -0.81
C SER A 28 10.04 7.91 -2.01
N PRO A 29 10.63 8.64 -2.95
CA PRO A 29 9.98 8.96 -4.22
C PRO A 29 9.74 7.71 -5.07
N VAL A 30 10.42 6.62 -4.76
CA VAL A 30 10.23 5.33 -5.43
C VAL A 30 8.98 4.65 -4.88
N SER A 31 8.14 4.10 -5.78
CA SER A 31 7.01 3.28 -5.37
C SER A 31 7.48 2.05 -4.60
N LEU A 32 6.82 1.75 -3.48
CA LEU A 32 7.09 0.53 -2.72
C LEU A 32 6.57 -0.73 -3.43
N TYR A 33 5.64 -0.56 -4.35
CA TYR A 33 5.20 -1.60 -5.27
C TYR A 33 5.77 -1.33 -6.67
N GLN A 34 6.47 -2.32 -7.23
CA GLN A 34 7.07 -2.26 -8.57
C GLN A 34 6.73 -3.50 -9.41
N GLY A 35 5.60 -4.13 -9.13
CA GLY A 35 5.11 -5.26 -9.92
C GLY A 35 4.51 -4.81 -11.27
N ARG A 36 3.78 -5.72 -11.92
CA ARG A 36 3.28 -5.52 -13.30
C ARG A 36 2.38 -4.30 -13.52
N HIS A 37 1.78 -3.78 -12.46
CA HIS A 37 0.91 -2.60 -12.55
C HIS A 37 1.66 -1.28 -12.40
N TYR A 38 2.93 -1.35 -11.99
CA TYR A 38 3.78 -0.17 -11.86
C TYR A 38 4.13 0.39 -13.23
N VAL A 39 3.87 1.68 -13.42
CA VAL A 39 4.17 2.41 -14.67
C VAL A 39 5.22 3.48 -14.35
N PRO A 40 6.51 3.23 -14.65
CA PRO A 40 7.59 4.16 -14.31
C PRO A 40 7.35 5.58 -14.84
N GLU A 41 6.80 5.71 -16.05
CA GLU A 41 6.51 6.97 -16.72
C GLU A 41 5.43 7.80 -16.00
N ASP A 42 4.57 7.15 -15.24
CA ASP A 42 3.51 7.80 -14.46
C ASP A 42 3.89 8.04 -12.98
N ASN A 43 5.10 7.66 -12.58
CA ASN A 43 5.51 7.81 -11.18
C ASN A 43 5.51 9.27 -10.71
N ASP A 44 5.84 10.23 -11.56
CA ASP A 44 5.79 11.64 -11.22
C ASP A 44 4.33 12.12 -10.97
N LYS A 45 3.37 11.60 -11.72
CA LYS A 45 1.94 11.86 -11.47
C LYS A 45 1.50 11.28 -10.14
N ARG A 46 1.92 10.04 -9.83
CA ARG A 46 1.66 9.42 -8.53
C ARG A 46 2.22 10.27 -7.38
N LEU A 47 3.46 10.73 -7.51
CA LEU A 47 4.09 11.58 -6.50
C LEU A 47 3.37 12.91 -6.32
N CYS A 48 2.95 13.53 -7.42
CA CYS A 48 2.15 14.76 -7.39
C CYS A 48 0.83 14.54 -6.67
N ILE A 49 0.10 13.47 -6.99
CA ILE A 49 -1.16 13.09 -6.32
C ILE A 49 -0.91 12.88 -4.83
N ARG A 50 0.09 12.08 -4.45
CA ARG A 50 0.41 11.78 -3.05
C ARG A 50 0.79 13.05 -2.26
N GLN A 51 1.53 13.96 -2.87
CA GLN A 51 1.86 15.25 -2.26
C GLN A 51 0.61 16.09 -2.02
N ARG A 52 -0.25 16.19 -3.00
CA ARG A 52 -1.49 16.97 -2.94
C ARG A 52 -2.49 16.40 -1.93
N GLU A 53 -2.68 15.09 -1.97
CA GLU A 53 -3.70 14.42 -1.15
C GLU A 53 -3.33 14.33 0.33
N SER A 54 -2.06 14.12 0.64
CA SER A 54 -1.66 13.81 2.03
C SER A 54 -0.33 14.43 2.47
N ARG A 55 0.36 15.15 1.60
CA ARG A 55 1.76 15.56 1.84
C ARG A 55 2.68 14.37 2.09
N HIS A 56 2.47 13.29 1.34
CA HIS A 56 3.19 12.02 1.44
C HIS A 56 2.96 11.25 2.75
N ASP A 57 1.88 11.51 3.47
CA ASP A 57 1.57 10.82 4.72
C ASP A 57 0.66 9.61 4.48
N TYR A 58 1.20 8.40 4.63
CA TYR A 58 0.42 7.16 4.50
C TYR A 58 -0.61 6.98 5.62
N ARG A 59 -0.51 7.71 6.72
CA ARG A 59 -1.46 7.67 7.84
C ARG A 59 -2.50 8.78 7.81
N ALA A 60 -2.49 9.58 6.77
CA ALA A 60 -3.36 10.74 6.65
C ALA A 60 -4.85 10.37 6.77
N VAL A 61 -5.57 11.24 7.46
CA VAL A 61 -7.02 11.23 7.59
C VAL A 61 -7.50 12.60 7.22
N SER A 62 -8.46 12.71 6.29
CA SER A 62 -9.03 14.01 5.92
C SER A 62 -9.75 14.67 7.10
N SER A 63 -9.97 15.98 7.02
CA SER A 63 -10.67 16.73 8.07
C SER A 63 -12.08 16.22 8.37
N THR A 64 -12.74 15.62 7.38
CA THR A 64 -14.08 14.99 7.54
C THR A 64 -13.99 13.56 8.07
N GLY A 65 -12.78 12.96 8.12
CA GLY A 65 -12.57 11.56 8.45
C GLY A 65 -12.91 10.57 7.34
N LYS A 66 -13.40 11.04 6.19
CA LYS A 66 -13.87 10.19 5.09
C LYS A 66 -12.74 9.61 4.25
N TYR A 67 -11.77 10.44 3.89
CA TYR A 67 -10.67 10.04 3.00
C TYR A 67 -9.43 9.63 3.78
N ARG A 68 -8.77 8.55 3.35
CA ARG A 68 -7.76 7.88 4.14
C ARG A 68 -6.51 7.53 3.33
N GLY A 69 -5.36 7.64 3.99
CA GLY A 69 -4.06 7.21 3.49
C GLY A 69 -3.38 8.19 2.55
N ALA A 70 -2.26 7.75 1.98
CA ALA A 70 -1.39 8.58 1.14
C ALA A 70 -2.09 9.17 -0.08
N TYR A 71 -3.09 8.47 -0.61
CA TYR A 71 -3.83 8.84 -1.82
C TYR A 71 -5.29 9.20 -1.54
N GLN A 72 -5.67 9.34 -0.28
CA GLN A 72 -6.99 9.78 0.17
C GLN A 72 -8.14 8.96 -0.44
N PHE A 73 -8.11 7.66 -0.24
CA PHE A 73 -9.17 6.75 -0.67
C PHE A 73 -10.45 6.95 0.14
N SER A 74 -11.59 6.97 -0.55
CA SER A 74 -12.89 6.83 0.10
C SER A 74 -13.05 5.43 0.70
N PRO A 75 -13.97 5.21 1.65
CA PRO A 75 -14.26 3.88 2.18
C PRO A 75 -14.59 2.85 1.09
N GLU A 76 -15.42 3.23 0.13
CA GLU A 76 -15.86 2.36 -0.97
C GLU A 76 -14.70 2.01 -1.91
N LEU A 77 -13.86 3.00 -2.25
CA LEU A 77 -12.67 2.77 -3.07
C LEU A 77 -11.67 1.88 -2.33
N GLY A 78 -11.50 2.06 -1.02
CA GLY A 78 -10.65 1.22 -0.18
C GLY A 78 -11.11 -0.25 -0.18
N VAL A 79 -12.40 -0.51 0.00
CA VAL A 79 -12.95 -1.86 -0.08
C VAL A 79 -12.73 -2.46 -1.46
N GLY A 80 -13.01 -1.71 -2.52
CA GLY A 80 -12.75 -2.15 -3.90
C GLY A 80 -11.29 -2.49 -4.14
N ALA A 81 -10.37 -1.64 -3.68
CA ALA A 81 -8.94 -1.88 -3.77
C ALA A 81 -8.51 -3.14 -3.00
N GLY A 82 -9.09 -3.40 -1.82
CA GLY A 82 -8.85 -4.62 -1.05
C GLY A 82 -9.20 -5.89 -1.85
N TRP A 83 -10.31 -5.88 -2.59
CA TRP A 83 -10.66 -6.97 -3.50
C TRP A 83 -9.69 -7.11 -4.67
N MET A 84 -9.25 -6.01 -5.24
CA MET A 84 -8.27 -6.01 -6.33
C MET A 84 -6.92 -6.55 -5.87
N ILE A 85 -6.47 -6.18 -4.67
CA ILE A 85 -5.23 -6.68 -4.06
C ILE A 85 -5.33 -8.20 -3.82
N GLN A 86 -6.43 -8.68 -3.25
CA GLN A 86 -6.65 -10.10 -3.03
C GLN A 86 -6.53 -10.89 -4.34
N LYS A 87 -7.17 -10.41 -5.40
CA LYS A 87 -7.10 -11.02 -6.73
C LYS A 87 -5.66 -11.02 -7.28
N GLU A 88 -4.94 -9.92 -7.12
CA GLU A 88 -3.56 -9.79 -7.58
C GLU A 88 -2.62 -10.73 -6.82
N LEU A 89 -2.78 -10.86 -5.50
CA LEU A 89 -1.99 -11.78 -4.68
C LEU A 89 -2.18 -13.24 -5.14
N LYS A 90 -3.41 -13.65 -5.42
CA LYS A 90 -3.68 -14.98 -6.00
C LYS A 90 -2.99 -15.16 -7.35
N ARG A 91 -3.07 -14.14 -8.20
CA ARG A 91 -2.47 -14.17 -9.53
C ARG A 91 -0.95 -14.35 -9.50
N VAL A 92 -0.27 -13.73 -8.52
CA VAL A 92 1.19 -13.87 -8.38
C VAL A 92 1.61 -15.14 -7.62
N GLY A 93 0.68 -16.02 -7.31
CA GLY A 93 0.96 -17.33 -6.73
C GLY A 93 0.93 -17.38 -5.20
N ILE A 94 0.41 -16.37 -4.52
CA ILE A 94 0.12 -16.45 -3.09
C ILE A 94 -1.02 -17.45 -2.90
N PRO A 95 -0.91 -18.43 -1.97
CA PRO A 95 -1.97 -19.38 -1.68
C PRO A 95 -3.30 -18.69 -1.41
N ASP A 96 -4.39 -19.27 -1.93
CA ASP A 96 -5.72 -18.65 -1.87
C ASP A 96 -6.12 -18.25 -0.44
N GLU A 97 -5.94 -19.13 0.53
CA GLU A 97 -6.28 -18.84 1.94
C GLU A 97 -5.50 -17.65 2.50
N VAL A 98 -4.23 -17.50 2.14
CA VAL A 98 -3.39 -16.37 2.57
C VAL A 98 -3.84 -15.09 1.89
N ALA A 99 -4.08 -15.12 0.58
CA ALA A 99 -4.55 -13.96 -0.18
C ALA A 99 -5.93 -13.50 0.30
N GLU A 100 -6.83 -14.42 0.60
CA GLU A 100 -8.15 -14.13 1.17
C GLU A 100 -8.03 -13.49 2.54
N GLY A 101 -7.21 -14.03 3.44
CA GLY A 101 -6.97 -13.46 4.76
C GLY A 101 -6.42 -12.04 4.70
N ILE A 102 -5.46 -11.78 3.82
CA ILE A 102 -4.94 -10.42 3.59
C ILE A 102 -6.04 -9.50 3.04
N GLY A 103 -6.79 -9.93 2.05
CA GLY A 103 -7.87 -9.15 1.47
C GLY A 103 -8.96 -8.80 2.49
N GLU A 104 -9.35 -9.75 3.34
CA GLU A 104 -10.30 -9.54 4.42
C GLU A 104 -9.78 -8.51 5.44
N ASP A 105 -8.53 -8.64 5.86
CA ASP A 105 -7.90 -7.70 6.78
C ASP A 105 -7.86 -6.28 6.22
N LEU A 106 -7.46 -6.13 4.97
CA LEU A 106 -7.45 -4.83 4.29
C LEU A 106 -8.86 -4.20 4.24
N ARG A 107 -9.88 -4.98 3.88
CA ARG A 107 -11.26 -4.48 3.83
C ARG A 107 -11.86 -4.17 5.20
N ALA A 108 -11.39 -4.82 6.25
CA ALA A 108 -11.83 -4.58 7.61
C ALA A 108 -11.24 -3.31 8.24
N HIS A 109 -10.21 -2.73 7.64
CA HIS A 109 -9.49 -1.57 8.17
C HIS A 109 -9.46 -0.41 7.18
N PRO A 110 -9.51 0.85 7.64
CA PRO A 110 -9.37 2.00 6.77
C PRO A 110 -7.96 2.07 6.16
N VAL A 111 -7.85 2.59 4.95
CA VAL A 111 -6.63 2.57 4.13
C VAL A 111 -5.41 3.18 4.84
N ASN A 112 -5.61 4.20 5.68
CA ASN A 112 -4.51 4.81 6.45
C ASN A 112 -3.87 3.88 7.49
N GLN A 113 -4.47 2.72 7.76
CA GLN A 113 -3.92 1.66 8.61
C GLN A 113 -3.22 0.56 7.81
N TRP A 114 -3.34 0.56 6.50
CA TRP A 114 -2.65 -0.41 5.66
C TRP A 114 -1.15 -0.13 5.61
N ALA A 115 -0.34 -1.20 5.52
CA ALA A 115 1.07 -1.03 5.24
C ALA A 115 1.28 -0.19 3.96
N PRO A 116 2.26 0.71 3.93
CA PRO A 116 2.49 1.60 2.78
C PRO A 116 2.60 0.88 1.43
N VAL A 117 3.19 -0.31 1.37
CA VAL A 117 3.28 -1.10 0.13
C VAL A 117 1.90 -1.46 -0.43
N PHE A 118 0.92 -1.75 0.42
CA PHE A 118 -0.44 -2.01 -0.03
C PHE A 118 -1.15 -0.75 -0.51
N GLN A 119 -0.85 0.40 0.06
CA GLN A 119 -1.39 1.67 -0.41
C GLN A 119 -0.83 2.03 -1.80
N ASP A 120 0.46 1.80 -2.04
CA ASP A 120 1.06 1.99 -3.36
C ASP A 120 0.52 0.98 -4.38
N LEU A 121 0.37 -0.29 -4.00
CA LEU A 121 -0.26 -1.30 -4.87
C LEU A 121 -1.70 -0.89 -5.20
N ALA A 122 -2.48 -0.47 -4.21
CA ALA A 122 -3.84 0.01 -4.42
C ALA A 122 -3.89 1.18 -5.41
N PHE A 123 -2.98 2.14 -5.27
CA PHE A 123 -2.87 3.24 -6.22
C PHE A 123 -2.71 2.72 -7.65
N TRP A 124 -1.74 1.84 -7.91
CA TRP A 124 -1.46 1.35 -9.25
C TRP A 124 -2.59 0.50 -9.83
N LEU A 125 -3.26 -0.29 -9.00
CA LEU A 125 -4.43 -1.07 -9.42
C LEU A 125 -5.58 -0.16 -9.85
N VAL A 126 -5.85 0.88 -9.09
CA VAL A 126 -6.89 1.86 -9.42
C VAL A 126 -6.47 2.77 -10.57
N TRP A 127 -5.20 3.16 -10.62
CA TRP A 127 -4.63 3.96 -11.71
C TRP A 127 -4.83 3.29 -13.09
N ASN A 128 -4.52 2.02 -13.19
CA ASN A 128 -4.80 1.18 -14.35
C ASN A 128 -4.45 1.88 -15.69
N ASP A 129 -3.16 2.20 -15.87
CA ASP A 129 -2.66 2.92 -17.06
C ASP A 129 -3.39 4.27 -17.32
N GLY A 130 -3.73 4.99 -16.28
CA GLY A 130 -4.39 6.27 -16.35
C GLY A 130 -5.93 6.22 -16.48
N LYS A 131 -6.52 5.03 -16.70
CA LYS A 131 -7.98 4.89 -16.79
C LYS A 131 -8.71 5.26 -15.50
N GLY A 132 -8.03 5.14 -14.37
CA GLY A 132 -8.52 5.51 -13.05
C GLY A 132 -8.22 6.95 -12.65
N ALA A 133 -7.59 7.76 -13.50
CA ALA A 133 -7.19 9.14 -13.19
C ALA A 133 -8.33 9.99 -12.62
N ARG A 134 -9.57 9.72 -13.04
CA ARG A 134 -10.78 10.43 -12.55
C ARG A 134 -10.94 10.42 -11.02
N HIS A 135 -10.36 9.46 -10.32
CA HIS A 135 -10.42 9.41 -8.85
C HIS A 135 -9.62 10.55 -8.21
N TRP A 136 -8.68 11.11 -8.94
CA TRP A 136 -7.78 12.19 -8.48
C TRP A 136 -7.81 13.42 -9.36
N ASP A 137 -8.67 13.44 -10.39
CA ASP A 137 -8.83 14.61 -11.25
C ASP A 137 -9.70 15.64 -10.57
N VAL A 138 -9.07 16.69 -10.07
CA VAL A 138 -9.74 17.81 -9.40
C VAL A 138 -9.53 19.05 -10.23
N PRO A 139 -10.61 19.75 -10.64
CA PRO A 139 -10.52 20.95 -11.45
C PRO A 139 -9.60 22.01 -10.82
N GLY A 140 -8.63 22.48 -11.58
CA GLY A 140 -7.68 23.50 -11.14
C GLY A 140 -6.44 22.99 -10.42
N GLU A 141 -6.34 21.68 -10.15
CA GLU A 141 -5.16 21.07 -9.55
C GLU A 141 -4.25 20.42 -10.60
N ARG A 142 -2.93 20.58 -10.40
CA ARG A 142 -1.94 20.39 -11.47
C ARG A 142 -1.12 19.13 -11.24
N CYS A 143 -1.68 17.95 -11.55
CA CYS A 143 -0.88 16.71 -11.65
C CYS A 143 -0.81 16.16 -13.08
N GLY A 144 -1.27 16.90 -14.06
CA GLY A 144 -1.23 16.48 -15.46
C GLY A 144 -2.18 15.32 -15.78
N LEU A 145 -3.33 15.29 -15.08
CA LEU A 145 -4.38 14.29 -15.25
C LEU A 145 -5.37 14.67 -16.32
#